data_c8f3cec637d7c512896a76dfd6d9b278
#
_entry.id   c8f3cec637d7c512896a76dfd6d9b278
#
_cell.length_a   1.000
_cell.length_b   1.000
_cell.length_c   1.000
_cell.angle_alpha   90.00
_cell.angle_beta   90.00
_cell.angle_gamma   90.00
#
_symmetry.space_group_name_H-M   'P 1'
#
loop_
_entity.id
_entity.type
_entity.pdbx_description
1 polymer ?
#
loop_
_entity_poly.entity_id
_entity_poly.type
_entity_poly.pdbx_seq_one_letter_code
_entity_poly.pdbx_strand_id
1 'polypeptide(L)'
;MGQWSTFSLTASDTVVTAIEKYIALEISQRIKINGLLSKTPWTLDRINVDPFFQKRGHHEGTQYRCEACNRPLKHQFVLRSLDDQRVYKLGVSCFLSYAGISQMTVNGIQSHVNAASKYRDKIIARYNTGKRFLGDEISILSFIVSHLRNQKVDDEHRLLYEKAQLFKQIDFPMHPDDNRALRAWKREKSSNPILNLIKV
;
A
#
# COMPACT_ATOMS: atom_id res chain seq x y z
N MET A 1 5.05 27.92 4.15
CA MET A 1 6.28 27.15 3.90
C MET A 1 6.48 26.19 5.06
N GLY A 2 6.02 24.94 4.88
CA GLY A 2 6.19 23.91 5.91
C GLY A 2 7.61 23.36 5.82
N GLN A 3 8.42 23.58 6.82
CA GLN A 3 9.70 22.89 6.98
C GLN A 3 9.42 21.39 7.09
N TRP A 4 9.76 20.66 6.05
CA TRP A 4 9.91 19.21 6.12
C TRP A 4 11.14 18.96 6.99
N SER A 5 10.94 18.67 8.27
CA SER A 5 12.02 18.17 9.11
C SER A 5 12.63 16.98 8.39
N THR A 6 13.88 17.12 8.02
CA THR A 6 14.75 16.05 7.50
C THR A 6 14.70 14.91 8.51
N PHE A 7 13.90 13.90 8.21
CA PHE A 7 13.91 12.65 8.94
C PHE A 7 15.27 12.01 8.72
N SER A 8 16.16 12.19 9.67
CA SER A 8 17.31 11.31 9.83
C SER A 8 16.77 9.97 10.34
N LEU A 9 16.17 9.19 9.43
CA LEU A 9 15.91 7.81 9.70
C LEU A 9 17.27 7.10 9.69
N THR A 10 17.77 6.76 10.85
CA THR A 10 18.74 5.68 11.06
C THR A 10 18.04 4.32 10.88
N ALA A 11 16.88 4.30 10.25
CA ALA A 11 16.21 3.10 9.84
C ALA A 11 17.01 2.46 8.70
N SER A 12 17.32 1.17 8.84
CA SER A 12 17.95 0.40 7.78
C SER A 12 17.17 0.55 6.47
N ASP A 13 17.83 0.43 5.32
CA ASP A 13 17.18 0.45 4.00
C ASP A 13 15.99 -0.52 3.90
N THR A 14 16.00 -1.58 4.70
CA THR A 14 14.91 -2.55 4.85
C THR A 14 13.62 -1.89 5.38
N VAL A 15 13.71 -1.01 6.38
CA VAL A 15 12.55 -0.32 6.97
C VAL A 15 11.95 0.66 5.97
N VAL A 16 12.79 1.45 5.30
CA VAL A 16 12.35 2.40 4.27
C VAL A 16 11.65 1.65 3.14
N THR A 17 12.22 0.56 2.68
CA THR A 17 11.64 -0.29 1.63
C THR A 17 10.29 -0.88 2.06
N ALA A 18 10.15 -1.34 3.30
CA ALA A 18 8.90 -1.90 3.79
C ALA A 18 7.79 -0.83 3.91
N ILE A 19 8.11 0.37 4.37
CA ILE A 19 7.14 1.49 4.43
C ILE A 19 6.67 1.85 3.02
N GLU A 20 7.56 1.94 2.05
CA GLU A 20 7.17 2.27 0.67
C GLU A 20 6.37 1.14 -0.01
N LYS A 21 6.65 -0.12 0.30
CA LYS A 21 5.79 -1.25 -0.10
C LYS A 21 4.38 -1.12 0.49
N TYR A 22 4.26 -0.74 1.78
CA TYR A 22 2.97 -0.47 2.40
C TYR A 22 2.21 0.64 1.66
N ILE A 23 2.88 1.74 1.30
CA ILE A 23 2.25 2.83 0.53
C ILE A 23 1.75 2.34 -0.82
N ALA A 24 2.53 1.53 -1.53
CA ALA A 24 2.11 0.94 -2.80
C ALA A 24 0.86 0.06 -2.65
N LEU A 25 0.79 -0.78 -1.62
CA LEU A 25 -0.37 -1.62 -1.31
C LEU A 25 -1.60 -0.76 -0.98
N GLU A 26 -1.43 0.27 -0.15
CA GLU A 26 -2.50 1.19 0.25
C GLU A 26 -3.10 1.93 -0.95
N ILE A 27 -2.27 2.45 -1.85
CA ILE A 27 -2.73 3.12 -3.08
C ILE A 27 -3.45 2.13 -3.99
N SER A 28 -2.88 0.94 -4.21
CA SER A 28 -3.47 -0.09 -5.08
C SER A 28 -4.84 -0.54 -4.56
N GLN A 29 -4.97 -0.77 -3.27
CA GLN A 29 -6.22 -1.14 -2.62
C GLN A 29 -7.30 -0.06 -2.82
N ARG A 30 -6.96 1.21 -2.60
CA ARG A 30 -7.89 2.33 -2.77
C ARG A 30 -8.36 2.48 -4.21
N ILE A 31 -7.47 2.32 -5.19
CA ILE A 31 -7.82 2.35 -6.62
C ILE A 31 -8.80 1.22 -6.94
N LYS A 32 -8.55 0.01 -6.43
CA LYS A 32 -9.37 -1.18 -6.68
C LYS A 32 -10.76 -1.05 -6.03
N ILE A 33 -10.83 -0.75 -4.74
CA ILE A 33 -12.10 -0.64 -3.98
C ILE A 33 -12.99 0.44 -4.57
N ASN A 34 -12.42 1.58 -4.98
CA ASN A 34 -13.20 2.67 -5.57
C ASN A 34 -13.47 2.48 -7.07
N GLY A 35 -13.04 1.37 -7.66
CA GLY A 35 -13.30 1.05 -9.07
C GLY A 35 -12.79 2.10 -10.05
N LEU A 36 -11.72 2.84 -9.72
CA LEU A 36 -11.31 4.02 -10.49
C LEU A 36 -10.91 3.69 -11.94
N LEU A 37 -10.46 2.47 -12.19
CA LEU A 37 -10.10 2.01 -13.54
C LEU A 37 -11.15 1.08 -14.16
N SER A 38 -12.25 0.76 -13.46
CA SER A 38 -13.24 -0.22 -13.92
C SER A 38 -13.95 0.14 -15.22
N LYS A 39 -13.99 1.42 -15.58
CA LYS A 39 -14.59 1.93 -16.83
C LYS A 39 -13.55 2.33 -17.87
N THR A 40 -12.34 1.84 -17.77
CA THR A 40 -11.23 2.13 -18.69
C THR A 40 -10.71 0.81 -19.28
N PRO A 41 -10.02 0.85 -20.43
CA PRO A 41 -9.38 -0.34 -20.99
C PRO A 41 -8.08 -0.72 -20.25
N TRP A 42 -7.93 -0.32 -18.98
CA TRP A 42 -6.72 -0.50 -18.21
C TRP A 42 -6.96 -1.25 -16.91
N THR A 43 -6.03 -2.14 -16.57
CA THR A 43 -5.89 -2.70 -15.23
C THR A 43 -4.60 -2.23 -14.56
N LEU A 44 -4.64 -2.08 -13.25
CA LEU A 44 -3.45 -1.80 -12.46
C LEU A 44 -2.80 -3.12 -12.03
N ASP A 45 -1.64 -3.44 -12.61
CA ASP A 45 -0.86 -4.61 -12.21
C ASP A 45 -0.18 -4.38 -10.86
N ARG A 46 0.55 -3.27 -10.75
CA ARG A 46 1.28 -2.89 -9.52
C ARG A 46 1.69 -1.42 -9.53
N ILE A 47 2.15 -0.96 -8.38
CA ILE A 47 2.81 0.34 -8.24
C ILE A 47 4.23 0.08 -7.77
N ASN A 48 5.20 0.52 -8.58
CA ASN A 48 6.60 0.57 -8.19
C ASN A 48 6.84 1.87 -7.44
N VAL A 49 7.56 1.81 -6.32
CA VAL A 49 7.88 2.99 -5.50
C VAL A 49 9.38 3.10 -5.34
N ASP A 50 9.92 4.29 -5.60
CA ASP A 50 11.32 4.59 -5.30
C ASP A 50 11.42 5.14 -3.86
N PRO A 51 11.90 4.34 -2.91
CA PRO A 51 11.95 4.72 -1.50
C PRO A 51 12.95 5.87 -1.25
N PHE A 52 13.90 6.07 -2.16
CA PHE A 52 14.97 7.06 -2.02
C PHE A 52 14.82 8.26 -2.94
N PHE A 53 13.67 8.40 -3.60
CA PHE A 53 13.42 9.46 -4.58
C PHE A 53 13.79 10.88 -4.10
N GLN A 54 13.46 11.21 -2.84
CA GLN A 54 13.79 12.52 -2.26
C GLN A 54 15.25 12.69 -1.85
N LYS A 55 15.96 11.58 -1.54
CA LYS A 55 17.37 11.63 -1.15
C LYS A 55 18.32 11.83 -2.32
N ARG A 56 17.92 11.40 -3.52
CA ARG A 56 18.79 11.39 -4.72
C ARG A 56 18.72 12.68 -5.53
N GLY A 57 17.89 13.65 -5.15
CA GLY A 57 17.60 14.80 -6.00
C GLY A 57 16.81 14.41 -7.26
N HIS A 58 16.19 15.38 -7.92
CA HIS A 58 15.28 15.12 -9.02
C HIS A 58 15.93 14.54 -10.31
N HIS A 59 17.24 14.43 -10.39
CA HIS A 59 17.94 14.21 -11.66
C HIS A 59 18.90 13.03 -11.73
N GLU A 60 19.42 12.51 -10.62
CA GLU A 60 20.42 11.44 -10.66
C GLU A 60 19.96 10.19 -9.89
N GLY A 61 19.92 9.06 -10.61
CA GLY A 61 19.78 7.73 -9.98
C GLY A 61 18.38 7.31 -9.60
N THR A 62 17.31 7.93 -10.13
CA THR A 62 15.96 7.41 -9.97
C THR A 62 15.80 6.07 -10.66
N GLN A 63 15.31 5.08 -9.92
CA GLN A 63 15.09 3.72 -10.38
C GLN A 63 13.97 3.64 -11.42
N TYR A 64 12.99 4.56 -11.37
CA TYR A 64 11.81 4.52 -12.22
C TYR A 64 11.61 5.80 -13.02
N ARG A 65 11.30 5.64 -14.32
CA ARG A 65 10.99 6.72 -15.24
C ARG A 65 9.66 6.46 -15.93
N CYS A 66 8.98 7.54 -16.32
CA CYS A 66 7.75 7.46 -17.09
C CYS A 66 8.07 7.14 -18.55
N GLU A 67 7.44 6.10 -19.11
CA GLU A 67 7.62 5.74 -20.54
C GLU A 67 7.09 6.81 -21.50
N ALA A 68 6.11 7.62 -21.08
CA ALA A 68 5.52 8.67 -21.92
C ALA A 68 6.35 9.96 -21.98
N CYS A 69 6.95 10.38 -20.86
CA CYS A 69 7.62 11.69 -20.79
C CYS A 69 9.04 11.62 -20.22
N ASN A 70 9.55 10.44 -19.93
CA ASN A 70 10.87 10.17 -19.38
C ASN A 70 11.19 10.88 -18.04
N ARG A 71 10.20 11.46 -17.37
CA ARG A 71 10.40 12.10 -16.05
C ARG A 71 10.68 11.04 -14.98
N PRO A 72 11.58 11.32 -14.03
CA PRO A 72 11.80 10.48 -12.87
C PRO A 72 10.53 10.41 -12.01
N LEU A 73 10.25 9.24 -11.44
CA LEU A 73 9.02 8.97 -10.71
C LEU A 73 9.31 8.43 -9.32
N LYS A 74 8.63 8.99 -8.31
CA LYS A 74 8.51 8.34 -7.00
C LYS A 74 7.55 7.15 -7.07
N HIS A 75 6.41 7.30 -7.71
CA HIS A 75 5.41 6.26 -7.92
C HIS A 75 5.26 6.01 -9.42
N GLN A 76 5.62 4.81 -9.87
CA GLN A 76 5.42 4.35 -11.24
C GLN A 76 4.27 3.36 -11.26
N PHE A 77 3.20 3.70 -11.94
CA PHE A 77 2.04 2.85 -12.12
C PHE A 77 2.28 1.92 -13.31
N VAL A 78 2.20 0.63 -13.05
CA VAL A 78 2.30 -0.39 -14.09
C VAL A 78 0.89 -0.77 -14.48
N LEU A 79 0.45 -0.26 -15.63
CA LEU A 79 -0.86 -0.50 -16.21
C LEU A 79 -0.76 -1.54 -17.31
N ARG A 80 -1.75 -2.41 -17.37
CA ARG A 80 -1.93 -3.38 -18.46
C ARG A 80 -3.16 -2.98 -19.28
N SER A 81 -3.01 -2.89 -20.59
CA SER A 81 -4.11 -2.74 -21.52
C SER A 81 -4.92 -4.03 -21.59
N LEU A 82 -6.25 -3.91 -21.55
CA LEU A 82 -7.16 -5.03 -21.74
C LEU A 82 -7.28 -5.44 -23.22
N ASP A 83 -7.02 -4.49 -24.13
CA ASP A 83 -7.19 -4.69 -25.56
C ASP A 83 -6.04 -5.50 -26.18
N ASP A 84 -4.79 -5.08 -25.89
CA ASP A 84 -3.59 -5.67 -26.51
C ASP A 84 -2.63 -6.32 -25.51
N GLN A 85 -2.99 -6.36 -24.23
CA GLN A 85 -2.21 -6.93 -23.12
C GLN A 85 -0.83 -6.27 -22.90
N ARG A 86 -0.54 -5.16 -23.57
CA ARG A 86 0.70 -4.42 -23.37
C ARG A 86 0.75 -3.78 -22.00
N VAL A 87 1.96 -3.72 -21.48
CA VAL A 87 2.25 -3.14 -20.16
C VAL A 87 2.89 -1.77 -20.35
N TYR A 88 2.36 -0.77 -19.65
CA TYR A 88 2.83 0.61 -19.67
C TYR A 88 3.23 1.05 -18.27
N LYS A 89 4.36 1.76 -18.18
CA LYS A 89 4.92 2.24 -16.90
C LYS A 89 4.88 3.76 -16.87
N LEU A 90 3.86 4.31 -16.22
CA LEU A 90 3.51 5.72 -16.31
C LEU A 90 3.52 6.41 -14.94
N GLY A 91 3.81 7.73 -14.96
CA GLY A 91 3.42 8.62 -13.87
C GLY A 91 1.94 9.00 -14.00
N VAL A 92 1.27 9.26 -12.87
CA VAL A 92 -0.16 9.59 -12.85
C VAL A 92 -0.51 10.81 -13.72
N SER A 93 0.40 11.78 -13.85
CA SER A 93 0.22 12.96 -14.70
C SER A 93 0.14 12.65 -16.19
N CYS A 94 0.65 11.50 -16.62
CA CYS A 94 0.60 11.07 -18.03
C CYS A 94 -0.62 10.18 -18.36
N PHE A 95 -1.47 9.86 -17.39
CA PHE A 95 -2.62 8.99 -17.60
C PHE A 95 -3.62 9.61 -18.58
N LEU A 96 -3.90 10.90 -18.46
CA LEU A 96 -4.81 11.58 -19.36
C LEU A 96 -4.27 11.61 -20.79
N SER A 97 -3.05 12.09 -20.97
CA SER A 97 -2.48 12.35 -22.29
C SER A 97 -2.02 11.09 -23.03
N TYR A 98 -1.64 10.04 -22.30
CA TYR A 98 -1.04 8.85 -22.90
C TYR A 98 -1.96 7.63 -22.86
N ALA A 99 -2.68 7.43 -21.75
CA ALA A 99 -3.56 6.29 -21.58
C ALA A 99 -5.05 6.62 -21.79
N GLY A 100 -5.39 7.88 -22.11
CA GLY A 100 -6.77 8.31 -22.34
C GLY A 100 -7.67 8.23 -21.09
N ILE A 101 -7.08 8.12 -19.90
CA ILE A 101 -7.81 8.04 -18.63
C ILE A 101 -8.36 9.42 -18.29
N SER A 102 -9.66 9.50 -17.98
CA SER A 102 -10.34 10.77 -17.73
C SER A 102 -9.69 11.59 -16.60
N GLN A 103 -9.75 12.92 -16.69
CA GLN A 103 -9.23 13.82 -15.66
C GLN A 103 -9.85 13.54 -14.29
N MET A 104 -11.12 13.18 -14.23
CA MET A 104 -11.80 12.84 -12.97
C MET A 104 -11.17 11.59 -12.33
N THR A 105 -10.88 10.55 -13.10
CA THR A 105 -10.19 9.34 -12.64
C THR A 105 -8.77 9.66 -12.18
N VAL A 106 -8.03 10.46 -12.95
CA VAL A 106 -6.67 10.91 -12.58
C VAL A 106 -6.68 11.64 -11.24
N ASN A 107 -7.61 12.56 -11.04
CA ASN A 107 -7.76 13.32 -9.79
C ASN A 107 -8.11 12.37 -8.61
N GLY A 108 -8.96 11.39 -8.83
CA GLY A 108 -9.28 10.35 -7.85
C GLY A 108 -8.03 9.56 -7.44
N ILE A 109 -7.26 9.08 -8.39
CA ILE A 109 -6.00 8.36 -8.13
C ILE A 109 -5.02 9.25 -7.36
N GLN A 110 -4.84 10.51 -7.76
CA GLN A 110 -3.95 11.45 -7.07
C GLN A 110 -4.39 11.71 -5.62
N SER A 111 -5.70 11.80 -5.39
CA SER A 111 -6.26 11.92 -4.03
C SER A 111 -5.87 10.71 -3.16
N HIS A 112 -5.93 9.49 -3.70
CA HIS A 112 -5.52 8.29 -2.98
C HIS A 112 -4.01 8.22 -2.73
N VAL A 113 -3.18 8.68 -3.65
CA VAL A 113 -1.73 8.83 -3.44
C VAL A 113 -1.45 9.78 -2.27
N ASN A 114 -2.16 10.92 -2.22
CA ASN A 114 -2.02 11.89 -1.15
C ASN A 114 -2.51 11.33 0.20
N ALA A 115 -3.63 10.60 0.20
CA ALA A 115 -4.15 9.93 1.40
C ALA A 115 -3.17 8.88 1.95
N ALA A 116 -2.59 8.04 1.08
CA ALA A 116 -1.61 7.05 1.47
C ALA A 116 -0.34 7.70 2.06
N SER A 117 0.09 8.85 1.52
CA SER A 117 1.20 9.61 2.09
C SER A 117 0.90 10.09 3.51
N LYS A 118 -0.31 10.58 3.79
CA LYS A 118 -0.73 10.95 5.15
C LYS A 118 -0.78 9.75 6.11
N TYR A 119 -1.15 8.58 5.61
CA TYR A 119 -1.09 7.34 6.39
C TYR A 119 0.34 7.00 6.79
N ARG A 120 1.28 7.07 5.85
CA ARG A 120 2.71 6.89 6.12
C ARG A 120 3.17 7.82 7.23
N ASP A 121 2.86 9.11 7.13
CA ASP A 121 3.32 10.11 8.08
C ASP A 121 2.80 9.83 9.50
N LYS A 122 1.55 9.35 9.64
CA LYS A 122 0.99 8.90 10.93
C LYS A 122 1.73 7.69 11.51
N ILE A 123 2.10 6.72 10.67
CA ILE A 123 2.85 5.53 11.09
C ILE A 123 4.24 5.94 11.60
N ILE A 124 4.93 6.81 10.85
CA ILE A 124 6.24 7.34 11.24
C ILE A 124 6.15 8.12 12.55
N ALA A 125 5.15 8.98 12.71
CA ALA A 125 4.93 9.72 13.96
C ALA A 125 4.74 8.78 15.17
N ARG A 126 3.95 7.70 15.00
CA ARG A 126 3.78 6.67 16.04
C ARG A 126 5.10 5.98 16.40
N TYR A 127 5.89 5.61 15.39
CA TYR A 127 7.20 5.00 15.61
C TYR A 127 8.13 5.93 16.42
N ASN A 128 8.15 7.20 16.08
CA ASN A 128 8.98 8.20 16.77
C ASN A 128 8.54 8.44 18.21
N THR A 129 7.29 8.16 18.57
CA THR A 129 6.80 8.16 19.95
C THR A 129 7.05 6.85 20.70
N GLY A 130 7.90 5.96 20.17
CA GLY A 130 8.25 4.69 20.79
C GLY A 130 7.25 3.56 20.56
N LYS A 131 6.19 3.76 19.77
CA LYS A 131 5.26 2.68 19.43
C LYS A 131 5.95 1.67 18.50
N ARG A 132 5.67 0.39 18.72
CA ARG A 132 6.20 -0.73 17.96
C ARG A 132 5.06 -1.67 17.55
N PHE A 133 5.37 -2.73 16.81
CA PHE A 133 4.44 -3.80 16.51
C PHE A 133 4.15 -4.57 17.82
N LEU A 134 2.93 -4.47 18.33
CA LEU A 134 2.60 -4.93 19.67
C LEU A 134 2.32 -6.44 19.74
N GLY A 135 2.50 -7.04 20.94
CA GLY A 135 2.24 -8.44 21.19
C GLY A 135 0.82 -8.90 20.87
N ASP A 136 -0.19 -8.08 21.14
CA ASP A 136 -1.58 -8.39 20.76
C ASP A 136 -1.76 -8.50 19.26
N GLU A 137 -1.07 -7.67 18.46
CA GLU A 137 -1.10 -7.72 17.00
C GLU A 137 -0.48 -9.02 16.49
N ILE A 138 0.58 -9.52 17.16
CA ILE A 138 1.19 -10.83 16.87
C ILE A 138 0.19 -11.96 17.13
N SER A 139 -0.53 -11.92 18.26
CA SER A 139 -1.55 -12.90 18.61
C SER A 139 -2.70 -12.90 17.60
N ILE A 140 -3.13 -11.70 17.15
CA ILE A 140 -4.14 -11.55 16.11
C ILE A 140 -3.66 -12.15 14.79
N LEU A 141 -2.42 -11.86 14.37
CA LEU A 141 -1.85 -12.43 13.16
C LEU A 141 -1.74 -13.95 13.21
N SER A 142 -1.31 -14.51 14.34
CA SER A 142 -1.23 -15.96 14.51
C SER A 142 -2.59 -16.63 14.40
N PHE A 143 -3.62 -16.02 15.00
CA PHE A 143 -5.00 -16.45 14.86
C PHE A 143 -5.47 -16.40 13.40
N ILE A 144 -5.22 -15.29 12.70
CA ILE A 144 -5.59 -15.11 11.31
C ILE A 144 -4.91 -16.13 10.40
N VAL A 145 -3.59 -16.37 10.57
CA VAL A 145 -2.83 -17.37 9.79
C VAL A 145 -3.42 -18.77 9.93
N SER A 146 -3.82 -19.15 11.15
CA SER A 146 -4.44 -20.47 11.38
C SER A 146 -5.77 -20.63 10.62
N HIS A 147 -6.50 -19.54 10.42
CA HIS A 147 -7.79 -19.54 9.72
C HIS A 147 -7.64 -19.41 8.20
N LEU A 148 -6.61 -18.71 7.71
CA LEU A 148 -6.33 -18.58 6.28
C LEU A 148 -6.01 -19.90 5.59
N ARG A 149 -5.41 -20.85 6.30
CA ARG A 149 -5.05 -22.16 5.74
C ARG A 149 -6.25 -22.98 5.26
N ASN A 150 -7.44 -22.68 5.77
CA ASN A 150 -8.64 -23.50 5.58
C ASN A 150 -9.81 -22.75 4.90
N GLN A 151 -9.68 -21.47 4.55
CA GLN A 151 -10.76 -20.66 4.02
C GLN A 151 -10.31 -19.77 2.84
N LYS A 152 -11.24 -19.57 1.90
CA LYS A 152 -11.08 -18.54 0.85
C LYS A 152 -11.17 -17.17 1.49
N VAL A 153 -10.07 -16.44 1.47
CA VAL A 153 -9.97 -15.07 2.02
C VAL A 153 -10.20 -14.09 0.88
N ASP A 154 -11.05 -13.09 1.12
CA ASP A 154 -11.23 -12.01 0.16
C ASP A 154 -9.97 -11.13 0.04
N ASP A 155 -9.92 -10.35 -1.03
CA ASP A 155 -8.76 -9.54 -1.37
C ASP A 155 -8.46 -8.46 -0.31
N GLU A 156 -9.48 -7.94 0.38
CA GLU A 156 -9.31 -6.90 1.39
C GLU A 156 -8.59 -7.44 2.63
N HIS A 157 -9.04 -8.57 3.15
CA HIS A 157 -8.42 -9.22 4.30
C HIS A 157 -7.00 -9.74 3.97
N ARG A 158 -6.80 -10.24 2.73
CA ARG A 158 -5.46 -10.64 2.27
C ARG A 158 -4.49 -9.47 2.27
N LEU A 159 -4.87 -8.33 1.71
CA LEU A 159 -4.04 -7.11 1.69
C LEU A 159 -3.76 -6.58 3.09
N LEU A 160 -4.75 -6.61 3.99
CA LEU A 160 -4.58 -6.23 5.38
C LEU A 160 -3.55 -7.12 6.09
N TYR A 161 -3.60 -8.43 5.82
CA TYR A 161 -2.63 -9.39 6.34
C TYR A 161 -1.21 -9.13 5.79
N GLU A 162 -1.06 -8.91 4.48
CA GLU A 162 0.22 -8.58 3.85
C GLU A 162 0.84 -7.32 4.45
N LYS A 163 0.04 -6.27 4.66
CA LYS A 163 0.48 -5.05 5.35
C LYS A 163 0.98 -5.35 6.76
N ALA A 164 0.21 -6.12 7.52
CA ALA A 164 0.57 -6.49 8.89
C ALA A 164 1.88 -7.29 8.95
N GLN A 165 2.10 -8.20 8.00
CA GLN A 165 3.36 -8.96 7.91
C GLN A 165 4.57 -8.04 7.64
N LEU A 166 4.43 -7.05 6.75
CA LEU A 166 5.49 -6.08 6.49
C LEU A 166 5.88 -5.33 7.77
N PHE A 167 4.90 -4.83 8.53
CA PHE A 167 5.15 -4.09 9.77
C PHE A 167 5.71 -4.96 10.90
N LYS A 168 5.29 -6.23 10.98
CA LYS A 168 5.86 -7.18 11.92
C LYS A 168 7.35 -7.42 11.67
N GLN A 169 7.74 -7.60 10.40
CA GLN A 169 9.13 -7.87 10.03
C GLN A 169 10.11 -6.77 10.44
N ILE A 170 9.66 -5.53 10.52
CA ILE A 170 10.48 -4.36 10.81
C ILE A 170 10.19 -3.75 12.19
N ASP A 171 9.37 -4.40 13.00
CA ASP A 171 8.91 -3.92 14.32
C ASP A 171 8.34 -2.49 14.29
N PHE A 172 7.57 -2.18 13.24
CA PHE A 172 6.92 -0.89 13.05
C PHE A 172 5.45 -0.92 13.45
N PRO A 173 4.91 0.15 14.06
CA PRO A 173 3.51 0.17 14.46
C PRO A 173 2.62 0.28 13.22
N MET A 174 1.57 -0.52 13.16
CA MET A 174 0.55 -0.39 12.13
C MET A 174 -0.21 0.95 12.23
N HIS A 175 -0.80 1.38 11.14
CA HIS A 175 -1.75 2.49 11.17
C HIS A 175 -2.95 2.15 12.10
N PRO A 176 -3.48 3.12 12.87
CA PRO A 176 -4.59 2.85 13.79
C PRO A 176 -5.82 2.21 13.14
N ASP A 177 -6.12 2.58 11.89
CA ASP A 177 -7.28 2.06 11.17
C ASP A 177 -7.07 0.59 10.76
N ASP A 178 -5.88 0.25 10.25
CA ASP A 178 -5.53 -1.13 9.92
C ASP A 178 -5.55 -2.02 11.18
N ASN A 179 -5.10 -1.47 12.31
CA ASN A 179 -5.13 -2.18 13.58
C ASN A 179 -6.58 -2.44 14.05
N ARG A 180 -7.48 -1.47 13.88
CA ARG A 180 -8.91 -1.65 14.16
C ARG A 180 -9.54 -2.69 13.23
N ALA A 181 -9.20 -2.67 11.94
CA ALA A 181 -9.68 -3.66 10.98
C ALA A 181 -9.23 -5.07 11.31
N LEU A 182 -7.95 -5.28 11.69
CA LEU A 182 -7.45 -6.59 12.15
C LEU A 182 -8.21 -7.11 13.37
N ARG A 183 -8.45 -6.24 14.36
CA ARG A 183 -9.20 -6.60 15.57
C ARG A 183 -10.66 -6.91 15.28
N ALA A 184 -11.28 -6.20 14.34
CA ALA A 184 -12.65 -6.46 13.88
C ALA A 184 -12.72 -7.82 13.20
N TRP A 185 -11.80 -8.13 12.32
CA TRP A 185 -11.73 -9.40 11.62
C TRP A 185 -11.53 -10.60 12.58
N LYS A 186 -10.63 -10.46 13.57
CA LYS A 186 -10.49 -11.47 14.62
C LYS A 186 -11.82 -11.73 15.35
N ARG A 187 -12.55 -10.67 15.75
CA ARG A 187 -13.83 -10.80 16.46
C ARG A 187 -14.88 -11.51 15.61
N GLU A 188 -15.00 -11.11 14.34
CA GLU A 188 -15.92 -11.75 13.38
C GLU A 188 -15.69 -13.25 13.29
N LYS A 189 -14.44 -13.68 13.11
CA LYS A 189 -14.09 -15.08 13.01
C LYS A 189 -14.27 -15.83 14.34
N SER A 190 -13.97 -15.21 15.48
CA SER A 190 -14.16 -15.80 16.80
C SER A 190 -15.63 -15.98 17.19
N SER A 191 -16.51 -15.15 16.64
CA SER A 191 -17.96 -15.19 16.92
C SER A 191 -18.73 -16.14 16.01
N ASN A 192 -18.08 -16.77 15.04
CA ASN A 192 -18.73 -17.71 14.13
C ASN A 192 -18.84 -19.10 14.81
N PRO A 193 -20.07 -19.56 15.17
CA PRO A 193 -20.29 -20.78 15.94
C PRO A 193 -19.82 -22.05 15.19
N ILE A 194 -19.73 -22.01 13.86
CA ILE A 194 -19.26 -23.16 13.04
C ILE A 194 -17.79 -23.48 13.31
N LEU A 195 -16.96 -22.48 13.65
CA LEU A 195 -15.55 -22.68 13.95
C LEU A 195 -15.29 -23.27 15.34
N ASN A 196 -16.27 -23.21 16.25
CA ASN A 196 -16.18 -23.81 17.57
C ASN A 196 -16.53 -25.32 17.55
N LEU A 197 -17.17 -25.81 16.49
CA LEU A 197 -17.55 -27.23 16.34
C LEU A 197 -16.43 -28.09 15.74
N ILE A 198 -15.33 -27.53 15.23
CA ILE A 198 -14.20 -28.26 14.64
C ILE A 198 -13.08 -28.53 15.69
N LYS A 199 -13.26 -28.11 16.93
CA LYS A 199 -12.32 -28.35 18.05
C LYS A 199 -12.63 -29.60 18.87
N VAL A 200 -13.13 -30.64 18.22
CA VAL A 200 -13.26 -31.97 18.85
C VAL A 200 -12.34 -32.95 18.15
#